data_c1662837b2b45da2e61b9a3fb0a7046b
#
_entry.id   c1662837b2b45da2e61b9a3fb0a7046b
#
_cell.length_a   1.000
_cell.length_b   1.000
_cell.length_c   1.000
_cell.angle_alpha   90.00
_cell.angle_beta   90.00
_cell.angle_gamma   90.00
#
_symmetry.space_group_name_H-M   'P 1'
#
loop_
_entity.id
_entity.type
_entity.pdbx_description
1 polymer ?
#
loop_
_entity_poly.entity_id
_entity_poly.type
_entity_poly.pdbx_seq_one_letter_code
_entity_poly.pdbx_strand_id
1 'polypeptide(L)'
;MAKKSMIEKNNRRKRMTKSFAPRRAKLKAIARDKSLPMEERFAATLKLAELPRNSSATRIRNRCEVTGRPRGYYRKQKMSRIALRELGNKGLIPGLVKSSW
;
A
#
# COMPACT_ATOMS: atom_id res chain seq x y z
N MET A 1 -11.30 6.02 -16.02
CA MET A 1 -10.06 6.42 -15.34
C MET A 1 -10.33 6.86 -13.90
N ALA A 2 -9.37 6.68 -13.03
CA ALA A 2 -9.50 7.14 -11.65
C ALA A 2 -9.36 8.66 -11.56
N LYS A 3 -10.09 9.28 -10.62
CA LYS A 3 -9.96 10.70 -10.34
C LYS A 3 -8.61 11.00 -9.70
N LYS A 4 -8.01 12.14 -10.05
CA LYS A 4 -6.75 12.61 -9.45
C LYS A 4 -6.80 12.67 -7.92
N SER A 5 -7.94 13.08 -7.36
CA SER A 5 -8.16 13.14 -5.91
C SER A 5 -7.98 11.79 -5.23
N MET A 6 -8.40 10.70 -5.85
CA MET A 6 -8.25 9.33 -5.33
C MET A 6 -6.80 8.88 -5.37
N ILE A 7 -6.08 9.22 -6.43
CA ILE A 7 -4.64 8.94 -6.57
C ILE A 7 -3.84 9.71 -5.51
N GLU A 8 -4.12 11.01 -5.35
CA GLU A 8 -3.46 11.85 -4.36
C GLU A 8 -3.74 11.40 -2.92
N LYS A 9 -4.97 10.98 -2.64
CA LYS A 9 -5.35 10.42 -1.35
C LYS A 9 -4.53 9.16 -1.03
N ASN A 10 -4.36 8.28 -2.00
CA ASN A 10 -3.53 7.09 -1.85
C ASN A 10 -2.04 7.42 -1.65
N ASN A 11 -1.52 8.41 -2.37
CA ASN A 11 -0.15 8.89 -2.22
C ASN A 11 0.09 9.48 -0.82
N ARG A 12 -0.89 10.22 -0.29
CA ARG A 12 -0.86 10.73 1.08
C ARG A 12 -0.77 9.60 2.10
N ARG A 13 -1.56 8.54 1.93
CA ARG A 13 -1.52 7.35 2.79
C ARG A 13 -0.15 6.67 2.75
N LYS A 14 0.46 6.54 1.57
CA LYS A 14 1.81 5.98 1.42
C LYS A 14 2.84 6.81 2.17
N ARG A 15 2.81 8.13 2.04
CA ARG A 15 3.73 9.04 2.75
C ARG A 15 3.56 8.94 4.26
N MET A 16 2.34 8.97 4.76
CA MET A 16 2.04 8.85 6.19
C MET A 16 2.47 7.49 6.74
N THR A 17 2.20 6.42 6.03
CA THR A 17 2.62 5.07 6.43
C THR A 17 4.13 4.98 6.57
N LYS A 18 4.87 5.53 5.62
CA LYS A 18 6.34 5.56 5.67
C LYS A 18 6.85 6.39 6.86
N SER A 19 6.26 7.55 7.09
CA SER A 19 6.64 8.45 8.19
C SER A 19 6.39 7.83 9.57
N PHE A 20 5.27 7.16 9.76
CA PHE A 20 4.89 6.55 11.04
C PHE A 20 5.34 5.10 11.20
N ALA A 21 5.98 4.50 10.22
CA ALA A 21 6.41 3.10 10.26
C ALA A 21 7.28 2.75 11.50
N PRO A 22 8.31 3.53 11.86
CA PRO A 22 9.12 3.24 13.05
C PRO A 22 8.32 3.26 14.36
N ARG A 23 7.45 4.25 14.51
CA ARG A 23 6.60 4.38 15.71
C ARG A 23 5.62 3.21 15.82
N ARG A 24 4.97 2.86 14.74
CA ARG A 24 4.05 1.72 14.71
C ARG A 24 4.76 0.40 14.99
N ALA A 25 5.95 0.19 14.44
CA ALA A 25 6.73 -1.01 14.67
C ALA A 25 7.09 -1.19 16.16
N LYS A 26 7.56 -0.13 16.81
CA LYS A 26 7.87 -0.15 18.23
C LYS A 26 6.64 -0.47 19.09
N LEU A 27 5.53 0.21 18.85
CA LEU A 27 4.30 0.01 19.62
C LEU A 27 3.71 -1.38 19.42
N LYS A 28 3.75 -1.90 18.20
CA LYS A 28 3.31 -3.27 17.91
C LYS A 28 4.20 -4.31 18.59
N ALA A 29 5.50 -4.12 18.61
CA ALA A 29 6.43 -5.01 19.28
C ALA A 29 6.10 -5.08 20.78
N ILE A 30 5.90 -3.93 21.44
CA ILE A 30 5.52 -3.87 22.86
C ILE A 30 4.16 -4.55 23.09
N ALA A 31 3.16 -4.28 22.27
CA ALA A 31 1.83 -4.82 22.43
C ALA A 31 1.78 -6.35 22.24
N ARG A 32 2.69 -6.93 21.44
CA ARG A 32 2.77 -8.36 21.18
C ARG A 32 3.66 -9.12 22.12
N ASP A 33 4.53 -8.44 22.86
CA ASP A 33 5.48 -9.07 23.78
C ASP A 33 4.73 -9.62 25.02
N LYS A 34 4.68 -10.94 25.14
CA LYS A 34 4.00 -11.61 26.25
C LYS A 34 4.78 -11.56 27.56
N SER A 35 6.07 -11.21 27.51
CA SER A 35 6.91 -11.11 28.69
C SER A 35 6.66 -9.82 29.49
N LEU A 36 6.05 -8.82 28.85
CA LEU A 36 5.75 -7.53 29.48
C LEU A 36 4.45 -7.58 30.28
N PRO A 37 4.33 -6.71 31.35
CA PRO A 37 3.08 -6.57 32.09
C PRO A 37 1.91 -6.16 31.20
N MET A 38 0.69 -6.58 31.56
CA MET A 38 -0.53 -6.24 30.82
C MET A 38 -0.74 -4.73 30.69
N GLU A 39 -0.38 -3.96 31.70
CA GLU A 39 -0.52 -2.51 31.73
C GLU A 39 0.30 -1.82 30.64
N GLU A 40 1.57 -2.22 30.46
CA GLU A 40 2.43 -1.67 29.41
C GLU A 40 1.93 -2.04 28.02
N ARG A 41 1.47 -3.27 27.83
CA ARG A 41 0.89 -3.75 26.57
C ARG A 41 -0.39 -2.99 26.22
N PHE A 42 -1.23 -2.76 27.20
CA PHE A 42 -2.46 -2.00 27.03
C PHE A 42 -2.17 -0.53 26.69
N ALA A 43 -1.22 0.10 27.37
CA ALA A 43 -0.79 1.46 27.06
C ALA A 43 -0.25 1.59 25.64
N ALA A 44 0.52 0.61 25.16
CA ALA A 44 1.01 0.58 23.78
C ALA A 44 -0.14 0.45 22.78
N THR A 45 -1.14 -0.36 23.08
CA THR A 45 -2.34 -0.52 22.24
C THR A 45 -3.13 0.80 22.14
N LEU A 46 -3.29 1.51 23.23
CA LEU A 46 -3.95 2.82 23.24
C LEU A 46 -3.19 3.84 22.40
N LYS A 47 -1.87 3.89 22.50
CA LYS A 47 -1.03 4.77 21.68
C LYS A 47 -1.12 4.41 20.18
N LEU A 48 -1.23 3.14 19.84
CA LEU A 48 -1.47 2.72 18.45
C LEU A 48 -2.81 3.23 17.94
N ALA A 49 -3.85 3.21 18.78
CA ALA A 49 -5.18 3.71 18.40
C ALA A 49 -5.20 5.24 18.20
N GLU A 50 -4.35 5.98 18.91
CA GLU A 50 -4.22 7.43 18.78
C GLU A 50 -3.53 7.88 17.50
N LEU A 51 -2.75 6.99 16.86
CA LEU A 51 -2.05 7.32 15.62
C LEU A 51 -3.02 7.61 14.48
N PRO A 52 -2.66 8.49 13.51
CA PRO A 52 -3.52 8.78 12.38
C PRO A 52 -3.93 7.51 11.62
N ARG A 53 -5.21 7.42 11.27
CA ARG A 53 -5.75 6.24 10.55
C ARG A 53 -5.04 6.02 9.21
N ASN A 54 -4.71 7.08 8.49
CA ASN A 54 -4.02 7.02 7.20
C ASN A 54 -2.55 6.59 7.30
N SER A 55 -2.00 6.44 8.50
CA SER A 55 -0.67 5.88 8.71
C SER A 55 -0.63 4.35 8.70
N SER A 56 -1.78 3.69 8.61
CA SER A 56 -1.88 2.23 8.53
C SER A 56 -1.59 1.73 7.11
N ALA A 57 -0.67 0.77 7.00
CA ALA A 57 -0.31 0.16 5.72
C ALA A 57 -1.48 -0.60 5.06
N THR A 58 -2.43 -1.09 5.86
CA THR A 58 -3.60 -1.82 5.34
C THR A 58 -4.55 -0.93 4.52
N ARG A 59 -4.48 0.38 4.68
CA ARG A 59 -5.31 1.35 3.96
C ARG A 59 -4.73 1.76 2.61
N ILE A 60 -3.50 1.39 2.31
CA ILE A 60 -2.87 1.64 1.01
C ILE A 60 -3.48 0.70 -0.01
N ARG A 61 -3.86 1.23 -1.16
CA ARG A 61 -4.36 0.45 -2.29
C ARG A 61 -3.35 0.49 -3.43
N ASN A 62 -3.05 -0.67 -4.00
CA ASN A 62 -2.28 -0.75 -5.23
C ASN A 62 -3.09 -0.19 -6.38
N ARG A 63 -2.55 0.80 -7.08
CA ARG A 63 -3.18 1.44 -8.23
C ARG A 63 -2.23 1.44 -9.41
N CYS A 64 -2.79 1.30 -10.60
CA CYS A 64 -2.02 1.41 -11.85
C CYS A 64 -1.25 2.74 -11.89
N GLU A 65 0.04 2.67 -12.17
CA GLU A 65 0.87 3.89 -12.25
C GLU A 65 0.52 4.75 -13.47
N VAL A 66 -0.07 4.16 -14.50
CA VAL A 66 -0.46 4.87 -15.73
C VAL A 66 -1.84 5.51 -15.61
N THR A 67 -2.85 4.74 -15.14
CA THR A 67 -4.25 5.18 -15.15
C THR A 67 -4.83 5.41 -13.76
N GLY A 68 -4.22 4.88 -12.72
CA GLY A 68 -4.73 4.94 -11.35
C GLY A 68 -5.81 3.92 -11.02
N ARG A 69 -6.08 2.98 -11.92
CA ARG A 69 -7.10 1.94 -11.72
C ARG A 69 -6.76 1.06 -10.51
N PRO A 70 -7.71 0.86 -9.55
CA PRO A 70 -7.43 0.07 -8.33
C PRO A 70 -7.66 -1.43 -8.51
N ARG A 71 -8.28 -1.86 -9.59
CA ARG A 71 -8.63 -3.26 -9.87
C ARG A 71 -7.89 -3.78 -11.10
N GLY A 72 -7.74 -5.11 -11.17
CA GLY A 72 -7.01 -5.72 -12.29
C GLY A 72 -5.55 -5.28 -12.33
N TYR A 73 -4.90 -5.20 -11.19
CA TYR A 73 -3.54 -4.69 -11.02
C TYR A 73 -2.53 -5.83 -11.00
N TYR A 74 -1.49 -5.73 -11.82
CA TYR A 74 -0.34 -6.64 -11.80
C TYR A 74 0.80 -6.05 -10.97
N ARG A 75 1.12 -6.67 -9.86
CA ARG A 75 2.16 -6.18 -8.93
C ARG A 75 3.55 -6.07 -9.55
N LYS A 76 3.92 -7.01 -10.38
CA LYS A 76 5.23 -7.04 -11.03
C LYS A 76 5.45 -5.83 -11.95
N GLN A 77 4.46 -5.51 -12.77
CA GLN A 77 4.50 -4.40 -13.72
C GLN A 77 3.98 -3.08 -13.13
N LYS A 78 3.31 -3.14 -11.99
CA LYS A 78 2.64 -1.99 -11.34
C LYS A 78 1.62 -1.30 -12.26
N MET A 79 0.96 -2.07 -13.09
CA MET A 79 -0.01 -1.62 -14.09
C MET A 79 -1.31 -2.40 -13.99
N SER A 80 -2.41 -1.79 -14.47
CA SER A 80 -3.67 -2.51 -14.67
C SER A 80 -3.56 -3.46 -15.88
N ARG A 81 -4.45 -4.46 -15.93
CA ARG A 81 -4.52 -5.39 -17.07
C ARG A 81 -4.72 -4.66 -18.40
N ILE A 82 -5.46 -3.56 -18.40
CA ILE A 82 -5.74 -2.75 -19.59
C ILE A 82 -4.48 -2.02 -20.07
N ALA A 83 -3.80 -1.32 -19.17
CA ALA A 83 -2.56 -0.62 -19.46
C ALA A 83 -1.45 -1.59 -19.88
N LEU A 84 -1.35 -2.75 -19.25
CA LEU A 84 -0.39 -3.79 -19.61
C LEU A 84 -0.60 -4.28 -21.03
N ARG A 85 -1.86 -4.53 -21.42
CA ARG A 85 -2.17 -4.96 -22.79
C ARG A 85 -1.86 -3.89 -23.83
N GLU A 86 -2.26 -2.66 -23.57
CA GLU A 86 -2.02 -1.54 -24.48
C GLU A 86 -0.53 -1.27 -24.69
N LEU A 87 0.24 -1.15 -23.61
CA LEU A 87 1.67 -0.91 -23.69
C LEU A 87 2.44 -2.13 -24.21
N GLY A 88 1.99 -3.34 -23.91
CA GLY A 88 2.57 -4.56 -24.43
C GLY A 88 2.40 -4.68 -25.93
N ASN A 89 1.23 -4.30 -26.47
CA ASN A 89 0.98 -4.27 -27.92
C ASN A 89 1.84 -3.24 -28.65
N LYS A 90 2.20 -2.15 -27.95
CA LYS A 90 3.11 -1.13 -28.50
C LYS A 90 4.60 -1.49 -28.36
N GLY A 91 4.91 -2.62 -27.71
CA GLY A 91 6.29 -3.05 -27.47
C GLY A 91 7.05 -2.23 -26.43
N LEU A 92 6.35 -1.53 -25.55
CA LEU A 92 6.96 -0.64 -24.54
C LEU A 92 7.32 -1.33 -23.23
N ILE A 93 6.96 -2.60 -23.07
CA ILE A 93 7.27 -3.37 -21.85
C ILE A 93 8.41 -4.33 -22.14
N PRO A 94 9.61 -4.11 -21.57
CA PRO A 94 10.74 -5.01 -21.82
C PRO A 94 10.49 -6.39 -21.23
N GLY A 95 10.86 -7.43 -21.99
CA GLY A 95 10.73 -8.82 -21.55
C GLY A 95 9.33 -9.41 -21.64
N LEU A 96 8.34 -8.64 -22.10
CA LEU A 96 6.99 -9.14 -22.29
C LEU A 96 6.87 -9.88 -23.65
N VAL A 97 6.50 -11.15 -23.58
CA VAL A 97 6.23 -11.98 -24.76
C VAL A 97 4.74 -12.32 -24.78
N LYS A 98 4.06 -11.99 -25.89
CA LYS A 98 2.66 -12.38 -26.10
C LYS A 98 2.57 -13.88 -26.35
N SER A 99 1.65 -14.54 -25.66
CA SER A 99 1.38 -15.96 -25.88
C SER A 99 -0.09 -16.17 -26.26
N SER A 100 -0.32 -17.12 -27.14
CA SER A 100 -1.66 -17.62 -27.45
C SER A 100 -1.59 -19.13 -27.69
N TRP A 101 -2.65 -19.83 -27.28
CA TRP A 101 -2.78 -21.27 -27.44
C TRP A 101 -4.23 -21.68 -27.77
#